data_f64a2e5e7ece9ea613e85af285a7b86b
#
_entry.id   f64a2e5e7ece9ea613e85af285a7b86b
#
_cell.length_a   1.000
_cell.length_b   1.000
_cell.length_c   1.000
_cell.angle_alpha   90.00
_cell.angle_beta   90.00
_cell.angle_gamma   90.00
#
_symmetry.space_group_name_H-M   'P 1'
#
loop_
_entity.id
_entity.type
_entity.pdbx_description
1 polymer ?
#
loop_
_entity_poly.entity_id
_entity_poly.type
_entity_poly.pdbx_seq_one_letter_code
_entity_poly.pdbx_strand_id
1 'polypeptide(L)' 'MAFYELRQYSILPGKMDDWVNFMETTIIPFQVQQGMVITASFRAEEDDSVYIWMRRFESEDDRKRLYQAVYESDTW' A
#
# COMPACT_ATOMS: atom_id res chain seq x y z
N MET A 1 10.23 -2.35 18.31
CA MET A 1 11.16 -1.97 17.24
C MET A 1 10.40 -1.73 15.95
N ALA A 2 10.68 -0.63 15.27
CA ALA A 2 10.02 -0.32 14.01
C ALA A 2 10.51 -1.25 12.90
N PHE A 3 9.64 -1.53 11.94
CA PHE A 3 9.99 -2.35 10.81
C PHE A 3 9.22 -1.90 9.56
N TYR A 4 9.67 -2.38 8.40
CA TYR A 4 9.07 -2.07 7.13
C TYR A 4 8.43 -3.32 6.53
N GLU A 5 7.30 -3.11 5.86
CA GLU A 5 6.64 -4.17 5.09
C GLU A 5 6.71 -3.78 3.62
N LEU A 6 7.40 -4.59 2.83
CA LEU A 6 7.46 -4.40 1.39
C LEU A 6 6.44 -5.30 0.73
N ARG A 7 5.61 -4.71 -0.15
CA ARG A 7 4.62 -5.46 -0.91
C ARG A 7 4.90 -5.30 -2.40
N GLN A 8 4.95 -6.42 -3.10
CA GLN A 8 5.15 -6.43 -4.54
C GLN A 8 3.95 -7.09 -5.21
N TYR A 9 3.40 -6.42 -6.19
CA TYR A 9 2.25 -6.92 -6.93
C TYR A 9 2.60 -7.12 -8.40
N SER A 10 1.98 -8.14 -9.01
CA SER A 10 2.01 -8.34 -10.46
C SER A 10 0.73 -7.75 -11.04
N ILE A 11 0.88 -6.76 -11.90
CA ILE A 11 -0.25 -6.04 -12.48
C ILE A 11 -0.53 -6.62 -13.88
N LEU A 12 -1.81 -6.79 -14.18
CA LEU A 12 -2.22 -7.30 -15.48
C LEU A 12 -1.75 -6.38 -16.61
N PRO A 13 -1.43 -6.95 -17.80
CA PRO A 13 -0.98 -6.14 -18.93
C PRO A 13 -1.96 -5.02 -19.26
N GLY A 14 -1.43 -3.83 -19.47
CA GLY A 14 -2.23 -2.65 -19.82
C GLY A 14 -2.99 -2.02 -18.69
N LYS A 15 -2.83 -2.50 -17.44
CA LYS A 15 -3.59 -2.00 -16.29
C LYS A 15 -2.75 -1.17 -15.31
N MET A 16 -1.47 -0.98 -15.59
CA MET A 16 -0.60 -0.28 -14.62
C MET A 16 -1.04 1.16 -14.36
N ASP A 17 -1.39 1.91 -15.39
CA ASP A 17 -1.81 3.30 -15.20
C ASP A 17 -3.08 3.38 -14.36
N ASP A 18 -4.05 2.51 -14.60
CA ASP A 18 -5.28 2.44 -13.80
C ASP A 18 -4.97 2.07 -12.36
N TRP A 19 -4.06 1.12 -12.18
CA TRP A 19 -3.66 0.67 -10.85
C TRP A 19 -2.98 1.79 -10.06
N VAL A 20 -2.02 2.48 -10.68
CA VAL A 20 -1.30 3.59 -10.03
C VAL A 20 -2.28 4.69 -9.66
N ASN A 21 -3.20 5.04 -10.55
CA ASN A 21 -4.21 6.05 -10.27
C ASN A 21 -5.09 5.64 -9.08
N PHE A 22 -5.52 4.38 -9.02
CA PHE A 22 -6.32 3.87 -7.92
C PHE A 22 -5.54 3.91 -6.60
N MET A 23 -4.27 3.51 -6.61
CA MET A 23 -3.42 3.59 -5.43
C MET A 23 -3.28 5.03 -4.92
N GLU A 24 -2.99 5.96 -5.82
CA GLU A 24 -2.72 7.36 -5.44
C GLU A 24 -3.97 8.12 -5.03
N THR A 25 -5.13 7.81 -5.60
CA THR A 25 -6.34 8.56 -5.33
C THR A 25 -7.24 7.93 -4.27
N THR A 26 -7.11 6.64 -4.02
CA THR A 26 -8.05 5.91 -3.17
C THR A 26 -7.34 5.11 -2.07
N ILE A 27 -6.49 4.16 -2.42
CA ILE A 27 -5.94 3.22 -1.44
C ILE A 27 -4.99 3.92 -0.47
N ILE A 28 -3.97 4.61 -0.98
CA ILE A 28 -2.98 5.26 -0.13
C ILE A 28 -3.61 6.35 0.74
N PRO A 29 -4.40 7.28 0.19
CA PRO A 29 -5.05 8.28 1.03
C PRO A 29 -5.92 7.69 2.13
N PHE A 30 -6.67 6.63 1.84
CA PHE A 30 -7.49 5.97 2.84
C PHE A 30 -6.64 5.37 3.96
N GLN A 31 -5.57 4.66 3.61
CA GLN A 31 -4.72 4.03 4.62
C GLN A 31 -3.97 5.06 5.47
N VAL A 32 -3.50 6.13 4.85
CA VAL A 32 -2.84 7.22 5.58
C VAL A 32 -3.83 7.86 6.56
N GLN A 33 -5.07 8.05 6.15
CA GLN A 33 -6.11 8.61 7.01
C GLN A 33 -6.35 7.71 8.24
N GLN A 34 -6.20 6.41 8.10
CA GLN A 34 -6.34 5.45 9.20
C GLN A 34 -5.08 5.38 10.09
N GLY A 35 -4.01 6.04 9.71
CA GLY A 35 -2.79 6.10 10.50
C GLY A 35 -1.62 5.30 9.95
N MET A 36 -1.77 4.68 8.79
CA MET A 36 -0.65 3.96 8.18
C MET A 36 0.39 4.90 7.63
N VAL A 37 1.67 4.51 7.74
CA VAL A 37 2.79 5.27 7.20
C VAL A 37 3.26 4.58 5.92
N ILE A 38 3.05 5.23 4.79
CA ILE A 38 3.47 4.75 3.48
C ILE A 38 4.77 5.47 3.14
N THR A 39 5.87 4.74 3.10
CA THR A 39 7.19 5.33 2.88
C THR A 39 7.61 5.35 1.43
N ALA A 40 7.05 4.49 0.60
CA ALA A 40 7.38 4.44 -0.82
C ALA A 40 6.24 3.77 -1.59
N SER A 41 6.08 4.19 -2.84
CA SER A 41 5.10 3.62 -3.76
C SER A 41 5.61 3.89 -5.17
N PHE A 42 5.85 2.85 -5.96
CA PHE A 42 6.43 3.03 -7.29
C PHE A 42 6.14 1.86 -8.22
N ARG A 43 6.20 2.15 -9.51
CA ARG A 43 6.15 1.15 -10.57
C ARG A 43 7.56 0.93 -11.09
N ALA A 44 7.86 -0.30 -11.55
CA ALA A 44 9.14 -0.58 -12.17
C ALA A 44 9.22 0.12 -13.52
N GLU A 45 10.38 0.71 -13.81
CA GLU A 45 10.56 1.49 -15.04
C GLU A 45 10.56 0.61 -16.29
N GLU A 46 11.19 -0.56 -16.19
CA GLU A 46 11.38 -1.45 -17.35
C GLU A 46 10.40 -2.63 -17.40
N ASP A 47 9.58 -2.82 -16.37
CA ASP A 47 8.63 -3.92 -16.31
C ASP A 47 7.26 -3.38 -15.89
N ASP A 48 6.38 -3.27 -16.87
CA ASP A 48 5.05 -2.69 -16.68
C ASP A 48 4.11 -3.56 -15.85
N SER A 49 4.58 -4.72 -15.39
CA SER A 49 3.79 -5.61 -14.53
C SER A 49 4.14 -5.52 -13.06
N VAL A 50 5.22 -4.83 -12.70
CA VAL A 50 5.70 -4.79 -11.31
C VAL A 50 5.37 -3.48 -10.64
N TYR A 51 4.66 -3.56 -9.53
CA TYR A 51 4.35 -2.44 -8.66
C TYR A 51 4.79 -2.79 -7.24
N ILE A 52 5.46 -1.86 -6.57
CA ILE A 52 5.99 -2.07 -5.22
C ILE A 52 5.59 -0.91 -4.34
N TRP A 53 5.20 -1.19 -3.10
CA TRP A 53 5.01 -0.16 -2.09
C TRP A 53 5.48 -0.66 -0.74
N MET A 54 5.82 0.28 0.13
CA MET A 54 6.39 0.00 1.44
C MET A 54 5.63 0.76 2.52
N ARG A 55 5.39 0.08 3.63
CA ARG A 55 4.75 0.66 4.80
C ARG A 55 5.65 0.47 6.01
N ARG A 56 5.63 1.41 6.93
CA ARG A 56 6.40 1.35 8.16
C ARG A 56 5.46 1.19 9.34
N PHE A 57 5.81 0.30 10.27
CA PHE A 57 5.06 0.08 11.50
C PHE A 57 5.99 0.21 12.70
N GLU A 58 5.47 0.76 13.81
CA GLU A 58 6.26 0.91 15.02
C GLU A 58 6.50 -0.43 15.73
N SER A 59 5.54 -1.37 15.60
CA SER A 59 5.59 -2.67 16.25
C SER A 59 4.59 -3.61 15.60
N GLU A 60 4.65 -4.90 15.97
CA GLU A 60 3.65 -5.88 15.53
C GLU A 60 2.24 -5.52 16.03
N ASP A 61 2.13 -5.02 17.26
CA ASP A 61 0.84 -4.59 17.80
C ASP A 61 0.28 -3.41 17.02
N ASP A 62 1.15 -2.47 16.63
CA ASP A 62 0.78 -1.33 15.80
C ASP A 62 0.25 -1.81 14.44
N ARG A 63 0.93 -2.77 13.81
CA ARG A 63 0.48 -3.33 12.54
C ARG A 63 -0.88 -4.00 12.67
N LYS A 64 -1.10 -4.78 13.73
CA LYS A 64 -2.39 -5.44 13.95
C LYS A 64 -3.51 -4.42 14.09
N ARG A 65 -3.27 -3.37 14.87
CA ARG A 65 -4.26 -2.30 15.07
C ARG A 65 -4.60 -1.60 13.76
N LEU A 66 -3.59 -1.29 12.96
CA LEU A 66 -3.80 -0.60 11.69
C LEU A 66 -4.43 -1.50 10.64
N TYR A 67 -4.11 -2.80 10.62
CA TYR A 67 -4.77 -3.75 9.74
C TYR A 67 -6.26 -3.84 10.04
N GLN A 68 -6.64 -3.83 11.31
CA GLN A 68 -8.05 -3.81 11.68
C GLN A 68 -8.73 -2.53 11.20
N ALA A 69 -8.09 -1.38 11.39
CA ALA A 69 -8.65 -0.10 10.97
C ALA A 69 -8.85 -0.04 9.45
N VAL A 70 -7.96 -0.64 8.66
CA VAL A 70 -8.00 -0.59 7.21
C VAL A 70 -8.85 -1.72 6.63
N TYR A 71 -8.50 -2.97 6.94
CA TYR A 71 -9.06 -4.13 6.23
C TYR A 71 -10.39 -4.62 6.78
N GLU A 72 -10.73 -4.25 8.01
CA GLU A 72 -12.04 -4.54 8.60
C GLU A 72 -12.99 -3.35 8.53
N SER A 73 -12.60 -2.30 7.82
CA SER A 73 -13.44 -1.13 7.61
C SER A 73 -14.52 -1.42 6.57
N ASP A 74 -15.72 -0.88 6.78
CA ASP A 74 -16.80 -0.96 5.81
C ASP A 74 -16.46 -0.27 4.49
N THR A 75 -15.52 0.67 4.53
CA THR A 75 -15.09 1.42 3.35
C THR A 75 -14.16 0.59 2.46
N TRP A 76 -13.42 -0.34 3.03
CA TRP A 76 -12.47 -1.18 2.30
C TRP A 76 -13.22 -2.34 1.61
#